data_d9cad8bfc8b2514e89f0ba8ecaaa7a02
#
_entry.id   d9cad8bfc8b2514e89f0ba8ecaaa7a02
#
_cell.length_a   1.000
_cell.length_b   1.000
_cell.length_c   1.000
_cell.angle_alpha   90.00
_cell.angle_beta   90.00
_cell.angle_gamma   90.00
#
_symmetry.space_group_name_H-M   'P 1'
#
loop_
_entity.id
_entity.type
_entity.pdbx_description
1 polymer ?
#
loop_
_entity_poly.entity_id
_entity_poly.type
_entity_poly.pdbx_seq_one_letter_code
_entity_poly.pdbx_strand_id
1 'polypeptide(L)'
;MTQYEIISICLAAATILFSIVAIVIAIWSSRQATKEVNRLIRDTNRATRANISVEINKLTVERFRLSMQILNLQAQKKQIEHEPRRTFYMAGGDGVDAQIKLIDEQIDHCERLDKQMGLMQIEMQRTLDNFK
;
A
#
# COMPACT_ATOMS: atom_id res chain seq x y z
N MET A 1 -51.96 55.86 -4.56
CA MET A 1 -50.60 55.27 -4.65
C MET A 1 -49.69 56.30 -5.29
N THR A 2 -48.71 56.73 -4.59
CA THR A 2 -47.69 57.66 -5.10
C THR A 2 -46.74 56.87 -6.03
N GLN A 3 -46.17 57.53 -7.03
CA GLN A 3 -45.18 56.89 -7.94
C GLN A 3 -44.01 56.22 -7.16
N TYR A 4 -43.65 56.77 -6.03
CA TYR A 4 -42.63 56.25 -5.13
C TYR A 4 -42.97 54.88 -4.49
N GLU A 5 -44.24 54.67 -4.14
CA GLU A 5 -44.73 53.40 -3.60
C GLU A 5 -44.64 52.25 -4.63
N ILE A 6 -45.00 52.55 -5.86
CA ILE A 6 -44.94 51.59 -6.99
C ILE A 6 -43.50 51.19 -7.28
N ILE A 7 -42.57 52.17 -7.31
CA ILE A 7 -41.14 51.93 -7.54
C ILE A 7 -40.56 51.09 -6.38
N SER A 8 -40.90 51.39 -5.14
CA SER A 8 -40.45 50.64 -3.97
C SER A 8 -40.93 49.18 -3.97
N ILE A 9 -42.18 48.93 -4.37
CA ILE A 9 -42.75 47.56 -4.49
C ILE A 9 -42.05 46.78 -5.60
N CYS A 10 -41.79 47.42 -6.76
CA CYS A 10 -41.07 46.80 -7.86
C CYS A 10 -39.63 46.44 -7.48
N LEU A 11 -38.93 47.30 -6.76
CA LEU A 11 -37.59 47.04 -6.29
C LEU A 11 -37.54 45.91 -5.25
N ALA A 12 -38.50 45.87 -4.32
CA ALA A 12 -38.63 44.79 -3.36
C ALA A 12 -38.93 43.45 -4.04
N ALA A 13 -39.82 43.44 -5.01
CA ALA A 13 -40.12 42.22 -5.81
C ALA A 13 -38.89 41.74 -6.59
N ALA A 14 -38.14 42.64 -7.21
CA ALA A 14 -36.93 42.31 -7.93
C ALA A 14 -35.84 41.68 -7.00
N THR A 15 -35.65 42.26 -5.81
CA THR A 15 -34.67 41.70 -4.84
C THR A 15 -35.05 40.33 -4.35
N ILE A 16 -36.33 40.07 -4.13
CA ILE A 16 -36.82 38.74 -3.75
C ILE A 16 -36.58 37.73 -4.90
N LEU A 17 -36.85 38.06 -6.12
CA LEU A 17 -36.59 37.20 -7.29
C LEU A 17 -35.11 36.90 -7.44
N PHE A 18 -34.22 37.89 -7.32
CA PHE A 18 -32.78 37.67 -7.36
C PHE A 18 -32.29 36.78 -6.22
N SER A 19 -32.83 36.92 -5.03
CA SER A 19 -32.48 36.04 -3.88
C SER A 19 -32.89 34.60 -4.13
N ILE A 20 -34.07 34.36 -4.70
CA ILE A 20 -34.52 32.99 -5.02
C ILE A 20 -33.61 32.37 -6.09
N VAL A 21 -33.28 33.09 -7.15
CA VAL A 21 -32.39 32.63 -8.22
C VAL A 21 -30.97 32.29 -7.63
N ALA A 22 -30.44 33.15 -6.78
CA ALA A 22 -29.15 32.93 -6.11
C ALA A 22 -29.18 31.65 -5.26
N ILE A 23 -30.26 31.40 -4.51
CA ILE A 23 -30.41 30.20 -3.70
C ILE A 23 -30.47 28.94 -4.58
N VAL A 24 -31.23 28.99 -5.67
CA VAL A 24 -31.35 27.86 -6.63
C VAL A 24 -29.96 27.53 -7.24
N ILE A 25 -29.22 28.55 -7.66
CA ILE A 25 -27.88 28.38 -8.23
C ILE A 25 -26.93 27.80 -7.16
N ALA A 26 -26.98 28.28 -5.92
CA ALA A 26 -26.16 27.79 -4.83
C ALA A 26 -26.44 26.30 -4.53
N ILE A 27 -27.70 25.91 -4.47
CA ILE A 27 -28.10 24.49 -4.27
C ILE A 27 -27.64 23.61 -5.43
N TRP A 28 -27.81 24.08 -6.66
CA TRP A 28 -27.40 23.32 -7.85
C TRP A 28 -25.87 23.14 -7.89
N SER A 29 -25.11 24.22 -7.67
CA SER A 29 -23.66 24.21 -7.61
C SER A 29 -23.14 23.27 -6.49
N SER A 30 -23.75 23.33 -5.29
CA SER A 30 -23.40 22.45 -4.17
C SER A 30 -23.62 20.97 -4.51
N ARG A 31 -24.76 20.64 -5.16
CA ARG A 31 -25.04 19.26 -5.59
C ARG A 31 -24.05 18.75 -6.64
N GLN A 32 -23.62 19.63 -7.55
CA GLN A 32 -22.65 19.29 -8.58
C GLN A 32 -21.26 19.05 -7.94
N ALA A 33 -20.83 19.94 -7.06
CA ALA A 33 -19.58 19.79 -6.31
C ALA A 33 -19.56 18.48 -5.49
N THR A 34 -20.65 18.14 -4.82
CA THR A 34 -20.74 16.89 -4.04
C THR A 34 -20.62 15.65 -4.95
N LYS A 35 -21.20 15.66 -6.14
CA LYS A 35 -21.06 14.56 -7.11
C LYS A 35 -19.61 14.39 -7.58
N GLU A 36 -18.92 15.49 -7.87
CA GLU A 36 -17.52 15.45 -8.28
C GLU A 36 -16.59 14.97 -7.15
N VAL A 37 -16.80 15.45 -5.93
CA VAL A 37 -16.05 14.98 -4.76
C VAL A 37 -16.24 13.48 -4.54
N ASN A 38 -17.48 12.99 -4.60
CA ASN A 38 -17.77 11.55 -4.47
C ASN A 38 -17.17 10.72 -5.60
N ARG A 39 -17.05 11.27 -6.80
CA ARG A 39 -16.36 10.61 -7.92
C ARG A 39 -14.86 10.53 -7.66
N LEU A 40 -14.23 11.64 -7.26
CA LEU A 40 -12.81 11.69 -6.92
C LEU A 40 -12.47 10.74 -5.78
N ILE A 41 -13.28 10.68 -4.73
CA ILE A 41 -13.08 9.74 -3.61
C ILE A 41 -13.11 8.29 -4.12
N ARG A 42 -14.07 7.94 -4.99
CA ARG A 42 -14.13 6.60 -5.56
C ARG A 42 -12.92 6.24 -6.43
N ASP A 43 -12.49 7.17 -7.26
CA ASP A 43 -11.35 6.96 -8.15
C ASP A 43 -10.05 6.87 -7.35
N THR A 44 -9.88 7.71 -6.31
CA THR A 44 -8.74 7.63 -5.38
C THR A 44 -8.72 6.29 -4.63
N ASN A 45 -9.87 5.85 -4.12
CA ASN A 45 -9.98 4.56 -3.43
C ASN A 45 -9.64 3.38 -4.36
N ARG A 46 -10.07 3.42 -5.63
CA ARG A 46 -9.71 2.40 -6.62
C ARG A 46 -8.21 2.38 -6.91
N ALA A 47 -7.60 3.55 -7.10
CA ALA A 47 -6.16 3.67 -7.32
C ALA A 47 -5.36 3.16 -6.11
N THR A 48 -5.77 3.54 -4.90
CA THR A 48 -5.13 3.08 -3.67
C THR A 48 -5.21 1.56 -3.52
N ARG A 49 -6.38 0.95 -3.79
CA ARG A 49 -6.55 -0.50 -3.78
C ARG A 49 -5.64 -1.20 -4.79
N ALA A 50 -5.57 -0.67 -6.01
CA ALA A 50 -4.71 -1.23 -7.05
C ALA A 50 -3.24 -1.18 -6.63
N ASN A 51 -2.77 -0.06 -6.07
CA ASN A 51 -1.41 0.10 -5.57
C ASN A 51 -1.09 -0.87 -4.43
N ILE A 52 -1.98 -1.01 -3.44
CA ILE A 52 -1.79 -1.96 -2.33
C ILE A 52 -1.72 -3.40 -2.87
N SER A 53 -2.58 -3.77 -3.83
CA SER A 53 -2.55 -5.10 -4.45
C SER A 53 -1.24 -5.37 -5.18
N VAL A 54 -0.69 -4.39 -5.90
CA VAL A 54 0.61 -4.49 -6.56
C VAL A 54 1.73 -4.68 -5.54
N GLU A 55 1.72 -3.94 -4.43
CA GLU A 55 2.74 -4.08 -3.37
C GLU A 55 2.64 -5.44 -2.66
N ILE A 56 1.44 -5.96 -2.40
CA ILE A 56 1.25 -7.32 -1.87
C ILE A 56 1.85 -8.37 -2.81
N ASN A 57 1.64 -8.23 -4.12
CA ASN A 57 2.21 -9.14 -5.11
C ASN A 57 3.73 -9.08 -5.14
N LYS A 58 4.32 -7.88 -5.06
CA LYS A 58 5.78 -7.73 -4.97
C LYS A 58 6.34 -8.41 -3.73
N LEU A 59 5.74 -8.19 -2.55
CA LEU A 59 6.15 -8.86 -1.33
C LEU A 59 6.06 -10.38 -1.44
N THR A 60 5.03 -10.90 -2.09
CA THR A 60 4.88 -12.35 -2.33
C THR A 60 6.02 -12.89 -3.18
N VAL A 61 6.41 -12.19 -4.24
CA VAL A 61 7.53 -12.58 -5.11
C VAL A 61 8.87 -12.53 -4.35
N GLU A 62 9.09 -11.48 -3.56
CA GLU A 62 10.33 -11.36 -2.77
C GLU A 62 10.41 -12.44 -1.69
N ARG A 63 9.32 -12.78 -1.03
CA ARG A 63 9.25 -13.90 -0.07
C ARG A 63 9.57 -15.24 -0.74
N PHE A 64 9.04 -15.48 -1.93
CA PHE A 64 9.39 -16.69 -2.70
C PHE A 64 10.88 -16.72 -3.04
N ARG A 65 11.47 -15.59 -3.44
CA ARG A 65 12.90 -15.46 -3.71
C ARG A 65 13.75 -15.77 -2.48
N LEU A 66 13.37 -15.24 -1.31
CA LEU A 66 14.04 -15.55 -0.03
C LEU A 66 13.95 -17.04 0.31
N SER A 67 12.80 -17.67 0.13
CA SER A 67 12.62 -19.11 0.35
C SER A 67 13.56 -19.94 -0.53
N MET A 68 13.72 -19.56 -1.79
CA MET A 68 14.66 -20.21 -2.71
C MET A 68 16.13 -20.00 -2.29
N GLN A 69 16.47 -18.82 -1.78
CA GLN A 69 17.80 -18.56 -1.23
C GLN A 69 18.09 -19.43 0.01
N ILE A 70 17.13 -19.54 0.92
CA ILE A 70 17.26 -20.41 2.12
C ILE A 70 17.49 -21.85 1.69
N LEU A 71 16.71 -22.38 0.72
CA LEU A 71 16.90 -23.73 0.22
C LEU A 71 18.30 -23.95 -0.40
N ASN A 72 18.78 -22.98 -1.17
CA ASN A 72 20.13 -23.03 -1.76
C ASN A 72 21.23 -23.02 -0.68
N LEU A 73 21.10 -22.19 0.34
CA LEU A 73 22.04 -22.13 1.46
C LEU A 73 22.05 -23.43 2.27
N GLN A 74 20.86 -24.01 2.51
CA GLN A 74 20.73 -25.31 3.17
C GLN A 74 21.35 -26.45 2.34
N ALA A 75 21.19 -26.42 1.00
CA ALA A 75 21.83 -27.39 0.11
C ALA A 75 23.36 -27.26 0.15
N GLN A 76 23.90 -26.03 0.11
CA GLN A 76 25.34 -25.76 0.25
C GLN A 76 25.88 -26.26 1.59
N LYS A 77 25.17 -25.99 2.70
CA LYS A 77 25.55 -26.47 4.02
C LYS A 77 25.65 -27.99 4.04
N LYS A 78 24.63 -28.71 3.53
CA LYS A 78 24.65 -30.16 3.43
C LYS A 78 25.81 -30.69 2.58
N GLN A 79 26.12 -30.02 1.49
CA GLN A 79 27.24 -30.39 0.62
C GLN A 79 28.56 -30.28 1.36
N ILE A 80 28.79 -29.21 2.11
CA ILE A 80 29.99 -29.00 2.94
C ILE A 80 30.06 -30.06 4.06
N GLU A 81 28.97 -30.39 4.70
CA GLU A 81 28.89 -31.40 5.75
C GLU A 81 29.18 -32.83 5.24
N HIS A 82 28.78 -33.12 3.99
CA HIS A 82 28.96 -34.45 3.38
C HIS A 82 30.27 -34.62 2.61
N GLU A 83 30.98 -33.53 2.27
CA GLU A 83 32.29 -33.67 1.68
C GLU A 83 33.28 -34.36 2.64
N PRO A 84 33.93 -35.45 2.23
CA PRO A 84 34.80 -36.17 3.11
C PRO A 84 35.93 -35.22 3.55
N ARG A 85 36.08 -35.08 4.88
CA ARG A 85 37.08 -34.25 5.57
C ARG A 85 38.50 -34.38 5.05
N ARG A 86 38.79 -35.31 4.14
CA ARG A 86 40.10 -35.57 3.56
C ARG A 86 40.72 -34.43 2.74
N THR A 87 39.95 -33.61 2.12
CA THR A 87 40.42 -32.49 1.27
C THR A 87 40.70 -31.21 2.11
N PHE A 88 40.10 -31.09 3.28
CA PHE A 88 40.16 -29.90 4.11
C PHE A 88 41.26 -29.94 5.18
N TYR A 89 41.83 -31.09 5.46
CA TYR A 89 42.95 -31.18 6.44
C TYR A 89 44.22 -30.40 6.03
N MET A 90 44.33 -30.01 4.76
CA MET A 90 45.43 -29.13 4.29
C MET A 90 45.17 -27.64 4.50
N ALA A 91 43.96 -27.23 4.89
CA ALA A 91 43.57 -25.82 5.07
C ALA A 91 43.07 -25.47 6.49
N GLY A 92 43.62 -26.16 7.53
CA GLY A 92 43.25 -25.87 8.93
C GLY A 92 41.74 -26.11 9.21
N GLY A 93 41.42 -27.10 10.09
CA GLY A 93 40.04 -27.53 10.36
C GLY A 93 39.05 -26.43 10.82
N ASP A 94 39.55 -25.25 11.18
CA ASP A 94 38.76 -24.07 11.59
C ASP A 94 37.99 -23.41 10.40
N GLY A 95 38.38 -23.69 9.16
CA GLY A 95 37.77 -23.08 7.97
C GLY A 95 36.39 -23.61 7.66
N VAL A 96 36.11 -24.91 7.87
CA VAL A 96 34.81 -25.53 7.57
C VAL A 96 33.73 -25.07 8.57
N ASP A 97 34.08 -25.08 9.86
CA ASP A 97 33.15 -24.66 10.91
C ASP A 97 32.84 -23.15 10.79
N ALA A 98 33.83 -22.35 10.40
CA ALA A 98 33.59 -20.94 10.11
C ALA A 98 32.65 -20.70 8.89
N GLN A 99 32.79 -21.52 7.82
CA GLN A 99 31.90 -21.44 6.67
C GLN A 99 30.48 -21.88 7.01
N ILE A 100 30.31 -22.96 7.76
CA ILE A 100 28.99 -23.43 8.22
C ILE A 100 28.33 -22.36 9.06
N LYS A 101 29.05 -21.76 10.01
CA LYS A 101 28.55 -20.67 10.85
C LYS A 101 28.09 -19.47 10.03
N LEU A 102 28.85 -19.08 9.02
CA LEU A 102 28.50 -17.97 8.13
C LEU A 102 27.23 -18.26 7.33
N ILE A 103 27.06 -19.50 6.86
CA ILE A 103 25.85 -19.94 6.16
C ILE A 103 24.64 -19.92 7.11
N ASP A 104 24.80 -20.37 8.35
CA ASP A 104 23.74 -20.34 9.37
C ASP A 104 23.31 -18.90 9.69
N GLU A 105 24.26 -17.97 9.83
CA GLU A 105 23.96 -16.54 10.02
C GLU A 105 23.20 -15.94 8.82
N GLN A 106 23.52 -16.37 7.60
CA GLN A 106 22.80 -15.94 6.40
C GLN A 106 21.38 -16.51 6.36
N ILE A 107 21.19 -17.76 6.71
CA ILE A 107 19.86 -18.40 6.80
C ILE A 107 19.02 -17.65 7.83
N ASP A 108 19.51 -17.43 9.03
CA ASP A 108 18.82 -16.69 10.09
C ASP A 108 18.44 -15.27 9.65
N HIS A 109 19.29 -14.62 8.88
CA HIS A 109 19.00 -13.30 8.32
C HIS A 109 17.84 -13.35 7.32
N CYS A 110 17.88 -14.30 6.39
CA CYS A 110 16.81 -14.49 5.41
C CYS A 110 15.47 -14.84 6.06
N GLU A 111 15.47 -15.70 7.08
CA GLU A 111 14.27 -16.08 7.84
C GLU A 111 13.66 -14.88 8.58
N ARG A 112 14.49 -14.02 9.19
CA ARG A 112 14.03 -12.77 9.81
C ARG A 112 13.39 -11.83 8.82
N LEU A 113 13.99 -11.68 7.63
CA LEU A 113 13.43 -10.85 6.56
C LEU A 113 12.10 -11.42 6.06
N ASP A 114 11.98 -12.74 5.84
CA ASP A 114 10.73 -13.35 5.42
C ASP A 114 9.61 -13.13 6.44
N LYS A 115 9.92 -13.26 7.73
CA LYS A 115 8.97 -13.00 8.82
C LYS A 115 8.51 -11.53 8.83
N GLN A 116 9.41 -10.57 8.65
CA GLN A 116 9.07 -9.15 8.58
C GLN A 116 8.18 -8.85 7.37
N MET A 117 8.52 -9.37 6.19
CA MET A 117 7.70 -9.22 5.00
C MET A 117 6.31 -9.86 5.15
N GLY A 118 6.22 -11.00 5.85
CA GLY A 118 4.95 -11.64 6.16
C GLY A 118 4.04 -10.76 7.02
N LEU A 119 4.60 -10.10 8.04
CA LEU A 119 3.84 -9.15 8.87
C LEU A 119 3.36 -7.94 8.05
N MET A 120 4.22 -7.35 7.24
CA MET A 120 3.84 -6.24 6.35
C MET A 120 2.73 -6.65 5.37
N GLN A 121 2.80 -7.85 4.82
CA GLN A 121 1.77 -8.37 3.92
C GLN A 121 0.41 -8.49 4.62
N ILE A 122 0.38 -8.97 5.87
CA ILE A 122 -0.85 -9.07 6.68
C ILE A 122 -1.44 -7.68 6.96
N GLU A 123 -0.62 -6.70 7.29
CA GLU A 123 -1.08 -5.32 7.54
C GLU A 123 -1.66 -4.68 6.27
N MET A 124 -0.99 -4.86 5.13
CA MET A 124 -1.49 -4.38 3.85
C MET A 124 -2.81 -5.06 3.46
N GLN A 125 -2.95 -6.35 3.72
CA GLN A 125 -4.19 -7.08 3.47
C GLN A 125 -5.34 -6.56 4.34
N ARG A 126 -5.10 -6.31 5.63
CA ARG A 126 -6.07 -5.68 6.52
C ARG A 126 -6.49 -4.30 6.03
N THR A 127 -5.52 -3.51 5.58
CA THR A 127 -5.81 -2.19 5.01
C THR A 127 -6.69 -2.32 3.78
N LEU A 128 -6.40 -3.27 2.88
CA LEU A 128 -7.20 -3.54 1.69
C LEU A 128 -8.65 -3.94 2.03
N ASP A 129 -8.83 -4.75 3.06
CA ASP A 129 -10.14 -5.21 3.52
C ASP A 129 -10.97 -4.08 4.15
N ASN A 130 -10.34 -3.10 4.77
CA ASN A 130 -11.01 -1.92 5.33
C ASN A 130 -11.52 -0.93 4.26
N PHE A 131 -11.07 -1.05 3.01
CA PHE A 131 -11.58 -0.25 1.88
C PHE A 131 -12.85 -0.84 1.23
N LYS A 132 -13.42 -1.90 1.78
CA LYS A 132 -14.72 -2.44 1.32
C LYS A 132 -15.86 -1.57 1.82
#